data_a0f12a16904a9876ba676628a91fea42
#
_entry.id   a0f12a16904a9876ba676628a91fea42
#
_cell.length_a   1.000
_cell.length_b   1.000
_cell.length_c   1.000
_cell.angle_alpha   90.00
_cell.angle_beta   90.00
_cell.angle_gamma   90.00
#
_symmetry.space_group_name_H-M   'P 1'
#
loop_
_entity.id
_entity.type
_entity.pdbx_description
1 polymer ?
#
loop_
_entity_poly.entity_id
_entity_poly.type
_entity_poly.pdbx_seq_one_letter_code
_entity_poly.pdbx_strand_id
1 'polypeptide(L)'
;MKVNLFFLDRSDKSGIFNVGTGASQTFNDVAVAVVNTCRKAKGEPLLSHAEMRAQSIIQYIPFPQGLKARYQSFTQADLSALRAAGYDDSFLTVEQGVSRYTEALLEAEGSTGSGFSGGKVMP
;
A
#
# COMPACT_ATOMS: atom_id res chain seq x y z
N MET A 1 -12.65 -2.98 -5.84
CA MET A 1 -14.11 -2.75 -5.81
C MET A 1 -14.64 -2.13 -7.10
N LYS A 2 -14.16 -0.95 -7.54
CA LYS A 2 -14.64 -0.28 -8.76
C LYS A 2 -14.60 -1.15 -10.03
N VAL A 3 -13.53 -1.93 -10.23
CA VAL A 3 -13.40 -2.84 -11.37
C VAL A 3 -14.50 -3.92 -11.35
N ASN A 4 -14.80 -4.49 -10.18
CA ASN A 4 -15.86 -5.48 -10.05
C ASN A 4 -17.22 -4.91 -10.40
N LEU A 5 -17.52 -3.68 -9.96
CA LEU A 5 -18.75 -2.97 -10.30
C LEU A 5 -18.85 -2.65 -11.79
N PHE A 6 -17.72 -2.29 -12.41
CA PHE A 6 -17.64 -2.05 -13.85
C PHE A 6 -18.07 -3.28 -14.65
N PHE A 7 -17.58 -4.48 -14.32
CA PHE A 7 -17.95 -5.70 -15.01
C PHE A 7 -19.34 -6.21 -14.63
N LEU A 8 -19.80 -5.94 -13.43
CA LEU A 8 -21.18 -6.30 -13.01
C LEU A 8 -22.22 -5.62 -13.91
N ASP A 9 -22.00 -4.37 -14.30
CA ASP A 9 -22.89 -3.60 -15.15
C ASP A 9 -22.72 -3.89 -16.65
N ARG A 10 -21.74 -4.71 -17.03
CA ARG A 10 -21.38 -5.02 -18.43
C ARG A 10 -21.28 -6.51 -18.65
N SER A 11 -22.43 -7.18 -18.69
CA SER A 11 -22.53 -8.63 -18.89
C SER A 11 -22.06 -9.11 -20.27
N ASP A 12 -21.92 -8.20 -21.23
CA ASP A 12 -21.40 -8.47 -22.58
C ASP A 12 -19.86 -8.65 -22.60
N LYS A 13 -19.17 -8.27 -21.52
CA LYS A 13 -17.72 -8.35 -21.41
C LYS A 13 -17.33 -9.50 -20.48
N SER A 14 -16.57 -10.46 -21.01
CA SER A 14 -16.05 -11.58 -20.25
C SER A 14 -14.61 -11.86 -20.66
N GLY A 15 -13.86 -12.49 -19.77
CA GLY A 15 -12.47 -12.84 -20.00
C GLY A 15 -11.67 -12.85 -18.72
N ILE A 16 -10.35 -12.93 -18.87
CA ILE A 16 -9.38 -12.85 -17.76
C ILE A 16 -8.68 -11.50 -17.87
N PHE A 17 -8.75 -10.72 -16.79
CA PHE A 17 -8.20 -9.38 -16.73
C PHE A 17 -7.25 -9.24 -15.56
N ASN A 18 -6.03 -8.76 -15.83
CA ASN A 18 -5.13 -8.35 -14.76
C ASN A 18 -5.61 -7.03 -14.14
N VAL A 19 -5.57 -6.94 -12.83
CA VAL A 19 -5.95 -5.75 -12.09
C VAL A 19 -4.82 -5.35 -11.15
N GLY A 20 -4.43 -4.10 -11.21
CA GLY A 20 -3.37 -3.51 -10.38
C GLY A 20 -3.21 -2.04 -10.74
N THR A 21 -2.19 -1.40 -10.20
CA THR A 21 -1.93 0.02 -10.49
C THR A 21 -1.29 0.24 -11.86
N GLY A 22 -0.71 -0.81 -12.47
CA GLY A 22 0.11 -0.70 -13.67
C GLY A 22 1.51 -0.12 -13.41
N ALA A 23 1.84 0.15 -12.16
CA ALA A 23 3.15 0.64 -11.73
C ALA A 23 3.73 -0.28 -10.64
N SER A 24 5.03 -0.52 -10.71
CA SER A 24 5.76 -1.24 -9.67
C SER A 24 6.31 -0.24 -8.66
N GLN A 25 6.09 -0.49 -7.37
CA GLN A 25 6.62 0.32 -6.28
C GLN A 25 7.26 -0.58 -5.22
N THR A 26 8.20 -0.03 -4.48
CA THR A 26 9.00 -0.77 -3.50
C THR A 26 8.32 -0.84 -2.14
N PHE A 27 8.72 -1.81 -1.30
CA PHE A 27 8.32 -1.82 0.11
C PHE A 27 8.81 -0.59 0.87
N ASN A 28 9.92 0.02 0.44
CA ASN A 28 10.39 1.28 1.01
C ASN A 28 9.38 2.40 0.78
N ASP A 29 8.75 2.48 -0.39
CA ASP A 29 7.70 3.46 -0.68
C ASP A 29 6.50 3.28 0.24
N VAL A 30 6.10 2.03 0.50
CA VAL A 30 5.04 1.71 1.47
C VAL A 30 5.43 2.17 2.88
N ALA A 31 6.63 1.85 3.33
CA ALA A 31 7.10 2.22 4.67
C ALA A 31 7.15 3.75 4.85
N VAL A 32 7.68 4.47 3.87
CA VAL A 32 7.73 5.94 3.88
C VAL A 32 6.33 6.53 3.93
N ALA A 33 5.39 6.00 3.14
CA ALA A 33 4.01 6.49 3.13
C ALA A 33 3.32 6.28 4.48
N VAL A 34 3.48 5.13 5.11
CA VAL A 34 2.92 4.85 6.45
C VAL A 34 3.49 5.80 7.49
N VAL A 35 4.81 5.90 7.59
CA VAL A 35 5.49 6.76 8.57
C VAL A 35 5.07 8.21 8.41
N ASN A 36 5.07 8.71 7.17
CA ASN A 36 4.70 10.10 6.90
C ASN A 36 3.21 10.39 7.19
N THR A 37 2.32 9.44 6.95
CA THR A 37 0.90 9.61 7.31
C THR A 37 0.73 9.71 8.83
N CYS A 38 1.41 8.85 9.59
CA CYS A 38 1.40 8.93 11.06
C CYS A 38 2.01 10.23 11.57
N ARG A 39 3.11 10.70 10.99
CA ARG A 39 3.74 11.97 11.36
C ARG A 39 2.84 13.15 11.05
N LYS A 40 2.21 13.18 9.90
CA LYS A 40 1.23 14.20 9.52
C LYS A 40 0.08 14.28 10.53
N ALA A 41 -0.46 13.14 10.95
CA ALA A 41 -1.53 13.08 11.96
C ALA A 41 -1.11 13.66 13.32
N LYS A 42 0.20 13.59 13.66
CA LYS A 42 0.78 14.17 14.87
C LYS A 42 1.24 15.61 14.70
N GLY A 43 1.11 16.20 13.51
CA GLY A 43 1.62 17.53 13.21
C GLY A 43 3.14 17.61 13.07
N GLU A 44 3.81 16.49 12.84
CA GLU A 44 5.26 16.41 12.67
C GLU A 44 5.65 16.61 11.20
N PRO A 45 6.85 17.14 10.90
CA PRO A 45 7.30 17.30 9.51
C PRO A 45 7.50 15.95 8.82
N LEU A 46 7.23 15.93 7.50
CA LEU A 46 7.45 14.76 6.66
C LEU A 46 8.95 14.51 6.48
N LEU A 47 9.33 13.25 6.36
CA LEU A 47 10.71 12.82 6.16
C LEU A 47 10.85 12.06 4.83
N SER A 48 12.02 12.19 4.22
CA SER A 48 12.44 11.35 3.10
C SER A 48 12.89 9.97 3.59
N HIS A 49 13.00 9.02 2.68
CA HIS A 49 13.54 7.68 2.99
C HIS A 49 14.97 7.76 3.59
N ALA A 50 15.83 8.65 3.04
CA ALA A 50 17.18 8.83 3.55
C ALA A 50 17.21 9.36 4.99
N GLU A 51 16.36 10.33 5.31
CA GLU A 51 16.21 10.88 6.66
C GLU A 51 15.67 9.83 7.65
N MET A 52 14.70 9.03 7.24
CA MET A 52 14.17 7.94 8.06
C MET A 52 15.23 6.88 8.38
N ARG A 53 16.11 6.58 7.43
CA ARG A 53 17.26 5.70 7.66
C ARG A 53 18.28 6.31 8.61
N ALA A 54 18.63 7.56 8.41
CA ALA A 54 19.58 8.26 9.26
C ALA A 54 19.13 8.35 10.73
N GLN A 55 17.82 8.49 10.96
CA GLN A 55 17.21 8.53 12.29
C GLN A 55 16.81 7.15 12.84
N SER A 56 17.16 6.07 12.15
CA SER A 56 16.83 4.68 12.54
C SER A 56 15.32 4.40 12.67
N ILE A 57 14.49 5.17 11.99
CA ILE A 57 13.04 4.94 11.91
C ILE A 57 12.75 3.72 11.03
N ILE A 58 13.49 3.58 9.93
CA ILE A 58 13.49 2.41 9.07
C ILE A 58 14.80 1.65 9.26
N GLN A 59 14.71 0.38 9.62
CA GLN A 59 15.85 -0.50 9.80
C GLN A 59 15.73 -1.69 8.85
N TYR A 60 16.84 -2.08 8.23
CA TYR A 60 16.89 -3.26 7.39
C TYR A 60 17.36 -4.47 8.19
N ILE A 61 16.64 -5.55 8.06
CA ILE A 61 17.02 -6.86 8.61
C ILE A 61 17.50 -7.77 7.48
N PRO A 62 18.38 -8.75 7.75
CA PRO A 62 18.74 -9.75 6.75
C PRO A 62 17.52 -10.51 6.25
N PHE A 63 17.47 -10.78 4.93
CA PHE A 63 16.40 -11.56 4.35
C PHE A 63 16.44 -13.00 4.88
N PRO A 64 15.32 -13.56 5.35
CA PRO A 64 15.30 -14.92 5.89
C PRO A 64 15.82 -15.95 4.87
N GLN A 65 16.69 -16.85 5.34
CA GLN A 65 17.20 -17.93 4.49
C GLN A 65 16.03 -18.83 4.06
N GLY A 66 16.04 -19.26 2.80
CA GLY A 66 15.00 -20.10 2.20
C GLY A 66 13.84 -19.34 1.55
N LEU A 67 13.60 -18.07 1.89
CA LEU A 67 12.60 -17.24 1.21
C LEU A 67 13.15 -16.55 -0.04
N LYS A 68 14.45 -16.29 -0.09
CA LYS A 68 15.10 -15.53 -1.17
C LYS A 68 14.86 -16.13 -2.56
N ALA A 69 14.85 -17.45 -2.68
CA ALA A 69 14.62 -18.15 -3.94
C ALA A 69 13.15 -18.22 -4.37
N ARG A 70 12.21 -17.93 -3.45
CA ARG A 70 10.76 -18.00 -3.68
C ARG A 70 10.09 -16.63 -3.73
N TYR A 71 10.86 -15.57 -3.51
CA TYR A 71 10.33 -14.22 -3.44
C TYR A 71 10.45 -13.51 -4.80
N GLN A 72 9.36 -12.96 -5.29
CA GLN A 72 9.37 -12.14 -6.49
C GLN A 72 9.95 -10.77 -6.18
N SER A 73 11.01 -10.40 -6.90
CA SER A 73 11.65 -9.08 -6.75
C SER A 73 10.91 -7.97 -7.48
N PHE A 74 10.06 -8.31 -8.43
CA PHE A 74 9.34 -7.36 -9.26
C PHE A 74 7.96 -7.91 -9.65
N THR A 75 6.93 -7.10 -9.46
CA THR A 75 5.57 -7.41 -9.90
C THR A 75 4.92 -6.14 -10.44
N GLN A 76 4.39 -6.23 -11.65
CA GLN A 76 3.66 -5.14 -12.29
C GLN A 76 2.52 -5.74 -13.12
N ALA A 77 1.30 -5.26 -12.92
CA ALA A 77 0.15 -5.71 -13.70
C ALA A 77 0.17 -5.09 -15.09
N ASP A 78 -0.05 -5.93 -16.11
CA ASP A 78 -0.33 -5.47 -17.46
C ASP A 78 -1.83 -5.17 -17.57
N LEU A 79 -2.20 -3.92 -17.72
CA LEU A 79 -3.58 -3.43 -17.77
C LEU A 79 -4.16 -3.37 -19.18
N SER A 80 -3.44 -3.81 -20.20
CA SER A 80 -3.83 -3.66 -21.61
C SER A 80 -5.23 -4.24 -21.89
N ALA A 81 -5.52 -5.45 -21.43
CA ALA A 81 -6.81 -6.10 -21.61
C ALA A 81 -7.94 -5.36 -20.85
N LEU A 82 -7.67 -4.89 -19.64
CA LEU A 82 -8.64 -4.13 -18.84
C LEU A 82 -8.98 -2.79 -19.51
N ARG A 83 -7.98 -2.10 -20.04
CA ARG A 83 -8.17 -0.84 -20.76
C ARG A 83 -8.90 -1.05 -22.09
N ALA A 84 -8.57 -2.11 -22.82
CA ALA A 84 -9.29 -2.47 -24.05
C ALA A 84 -10.77 -2.83 -23.78
N ALA A 85 -11.11 -3.36 -22.61
CA ALA A 85 -12.48 -3.60 -22.19
C ALA A 85 -13.25 -2.30 -21.84
N GLY A 86 -12.57 -1.15 -21.75
CA GLY A 86 -13.18 0.16 -21.54
C GLY A 86 -13.10 0.68 -20.11
N TYR A 87 -12.38 0.02 -19.22
CA TYR A 87 -12.13 0.53 -17.87
C TYR A 87 -11.00 1.57 -17.88
N ASP A 88 -11.37 2.84 -17.84
CA ASP A 88 -10.44 3.97 -17.97
C ASP A 88 -10.12 4.69 -16.65
N ASP A 89 -10.77 4.31 -15.55
CA ASP A 89 -10.52 4.90 -14.24
C ASP A 89 -9.06 4.69 -13.80
N SER A 90 -8.48 5.72 -13.20
CA SER A 90 -7.15 5.63 -12.62
C SER A 90 -7.16 4.83 -11.32
N PHE A 91 -6.06 4.12 -11.06
CA PHE A 91 -5.83 3.47 -9.77
C PHE A 91 -5.10 4.41 -8.82
N LEU A 92 -5.31 4.19 -7.52
CA LEU A 92 -4.55 4.89 -6.49
C LEU A 92 -3.08 4.48 -6.55
N THR A 93 -2.17 5.43 -6.36
CA THR A 93 -0.76 5.12 -6.10
C THR A 93 -0.61 4.46 -4.73
N VAL A 94 0.58 3.88 -4.47
CA VAL A 94 0.91 3.33 -3.14
C VAL A 94 0.75 4.41 -2.07
N GLU A 95 1.27 5.61 -2.31
CA GLU A 95 1.19 6.72 -1.37
C GLU A 95 -0.26 7.10 -1.06
N GLN A 96 -1.09 7.21 -2.07
CA GLN A 96 -2.50 7.54 -1.91
C GLN A 96 -3.28 6.46 -1.17
N GLY A 97 -3.09 5.21 -1.57
CA GLY A 97 -3.79 4.05 -0.97
C GLY A 97 -3.38 3.82 0.46
N VAL A 98 -2.08 3.84 0.73
CA VAL A 98 -1.51 3.65 2.07
C VAL A 98 -1.94 4.78 3.00
N SER A 99 -1.86 6.05 2.53
CA SER A 99 -2.27 7.20 3.35
C SER A 99 -3.74 7.10 3.75
N ARG A 100 -4.63 6.83 2.82
CA ARG A 100 -6.07 6.67 3.11
C ARG A 100 -6.35 5.56 4.12
N TYR A 101 -5.69 4.42 3.97
CA TYR A 101 -5.89 3.29 4.87
C TYR A 101 -5.32 3.57 6.26
N THR A 102 -4.13 4.15 6.34
CA THR A 102 -3.50 4.53 7.61
C THR A 102 -4.32 5.58 8.34
N GLU A 103 -4.83 6.60 7.64
CA GLU A 103 -5.74 7.60 8.22
C GLU A 103 -7.00 6.95 8.80
N ALA A 104 -7.63 6.04 8.08
CA ALA A 104 -8.79 5.31 8.56
C ALA A 104 -8.51 4.46 9.81
N LEU A 105 -7.33 3.83 9.89
CA LEU A 105 -6.91 3.08 11.07
C LEU A 105 -6.70 4.00 12.28
N LEU A 106 -6.06 5.16 12.10
CA LEU A 106 -5.82 6.13 13.15
C LEU A 106 -7.15 6.72 13.69
N GLU A 107 -8.10 6.99 12.80
CA GLU A 107 -9.45 7.45 13.19
C GLU A 107 -10.18 6.36 13.98
N ALA A 108 -10.11 5.10 13.57
CA ALA A 108 -10.72 3.98 14.28
C ALA A 108 -10.12 3.79 15.68
N GLU A 109 -8.80 3.96 15.86
CA GLU A 109 -8.14 3.92 17.16
C GLU A 109 -8.52 5.10 18.03
N GLY A 110 -8.65 6.29 17.47
CA GLY A 110 -9.08 7.50 18.19
C GLY A 110 -10.52 7.45 18.67
N SER A 111 -11.40 6.69 17.99
CA SER A 111 -12.80 6.53 18.39
C SER A 111 -13.03 5.43 19.43
N THR A 112 -12.12 4.47 19.55
CA THR A 112 -12.09 3.45 20.61
C THR A 112 -11.20 3.93 21.77
N GLY A 113 -11.52 5.06 22.37
CA GLY A 113 -10.76 5.63 23.49
C GLY A 113 -10.71 4.70 24.69
N SER A 114 -9.84 3.70 24.66
CA SER A 114 -9.21 3.11 25.84
C SER A 114 -8.18 2.05 25.44
N GLY A 115 -6.91 2.32 25.73
CA GLY A 115 -6.03 1.29 26.20
C GLY A 115 -5.53 0.26 25.19
N PHE A 116 -4.76 0.65 24.20
CA PHE A 116 -3.68 -0.22 23.76
C PHE A 116 -2.50 -0.02 24.70
N SER A 117 -2.53 -0.71 25.84
CA SER A 117 -1.34 -0.85 26.67
C SER A 117 -0.38 -1.77 25.91
N GLY A 118 0.80 -1.26 25.60
CA GLY A 118 1.91 -1.86 24.94
C GLY A 118 1.97 -3.38 24.86
N GLY A 119 1.33 -3.95 23.88
CA GLY A 119 1.65 -5.28 23.41
C GLY A 119 2.94 -5.19 22.59
N LYS A 120 4.02 -5.72 23.16
CA LYS A 120 5.27 -5.96 22.45
C LYS A 120 4.93 -6.70 21.15
N VAL A 121 5.02 -6.04 20.01
CA VAL A 121 4.98 -6.73 18.73
C VAL A 121 6.25 -7.55 18.64
N MET A 122 6.12 -8.85 18.84
CA MET A 122 7.24 -9.79 18.62
C MET A 122 7.53 -9.85 17.12
N PRO A 123 8.82 -9.87 16.72
CA PRO A 123 9.21 -9.94 15.31
C PRO A 123 8.79 -11.26 14.63
#